data_1598801af0d791fc1251754979fabaec
#
_entry.id   1598801af0d791fc1251754979fabaec
#
_cell.length_a   1.000
_cell.length_b   1.000
_cell.length_c   1.000
_cell.angle_alpha   90.00
_cell.angle_beta   90.00
_cell.angle_gamma   90.00
#
_symmetry.space_group_name_H-M   'P 1'
#
loop_
_entity.id
_entity.type
_entity.pdbx_description
1 polymer ?
#
loop_
_entity_poly.entity_id
_entity_poly.type
_entity_poly.pdbx_seq_one_letter_code
_entity_poly.pdbx_strand_id
1 'polypeptide(L)'
;MGTLFSELAPHAERLAGPRVYADANIPAGIVAFMRHRLHWDVLFVMEHDDLRRAPDVHHFRLARQLHRTLVTIDRDYLDDRRFPPAESAGVIVVWAPNERLLARTLQRVDAALFQPSGTVSPVPMPLEHRKLVADPGWTGDVNR
;
A
#
# COMPACT_ATOMS: atom_id res chain seq x y z
N MET A 1 13.39 15.97 27.79
CA MET A 1 12.18 15.82 26.97
C MET A 1 12.46 16.04 25.50
N GLY A 2 13.11 17.15 25.15
CA GLY A 2 13.50 17.39 23.76
C GLY A 2 14.45 16.34 23.20
N THR A 3 15.28 15.77 24.06
CA THR A 3 16.25 14.75 23.64
C THR A 3 15.60 13.48 23.15
N LEU A 4 14.55 12.99 23.84
CA LEU A 4 13.84 11.78 23.41
C LEU A 4 13.21 11.98 22.03
N PHE A 5 12.54 13.10 21.83
CA PHE A 5 11.93 13.41 20.54
C PHE A 5 13.00 13.55 19.46
N SER A 6 14.09 14.22 19.77
CA SER A 6 15.19 14.41 18.83
C SER A 6 15.86 13.09 18.45
N GLU A 7 15.96 12.16 19.39
CA GLU A 7 16.50 10.84 19.11
C GLU A 7 15.58 10.00 18.27
N LEU A 8 14.26 10.11 18.49
CA LEU A 8 13.27 9.32 17.75
C LEU A 8 12.98 9.86 16.35
N ALA A 9 13.14 11.16 16.13
CA ALA A 9 12.81 11.76 14.85
C ALA A 9 13.59 11.16 13.67
N PRO A 10 14.94 11.06 13.72
CA PRO A 10 15.68 10.40 12.65
C PRO A 10 15.35 8.93 12.51
N HIS A 11 15.06 8.25 13.63
CA HIS A 11 14.68 6.86 13.63
C HIS A 11 13.28 6.68 13.02
N ALA A 12 12.35 7.55 13.37
CA ALA A 12 10.99 7.53 12.80
C ALA A 12 11.02 7.81 11.30
N GLU A 13 11.87 8.71 10.82
CA GLU A 13 12.02 8.96 9.39
C GLU A 13 12.54 7.73 8.65
N ARG A 14 13.48 7.01 9.23
CA ARG A 14 13.99 5.78 8.64
C ARG A 14 12.97 4.65 8.67
N LEU A 15 12.12 4.63 9.72
CA LEU A 15 11.06 3.65 9.86
C LEU A 15 9.78 4.06 9.12
N ALA A 16 9.70 5.34 8.71
CA ALA A 16 8.57 5.83 7.94
C ALA A 16 8.65 5.26 6.52
N GLY A 17 8.35 3.98 6.43
CA GLY A 17 8.26 3.30 5.16
C GLY A 17 7.06 3.78 4.35
N PRO A 18 6.84 3.18 3.21
CA PRO A 18 5.67 3.45 2.38
C PRO A 18 4.39 3.31 3.19
N ARG A 19 3.46 4.23 3.00
CA ARG A 19 2.19 4.23 3.72
C ARG A 19 1.14 3.52 2.87
N VAL A 20 0.57 2.47 3.44
CA VAL A 20 -0.32 1.56 2.74
C VAL A 20 -1.61 1.38 3.52
N TYR A 21 -2.70 1.26 2.79
CA TYR A 21 -4.02 0.93 3.30
C TYR A 21 -4.37 -0.46 2.80
N ALA A 22 -4.34 -1.45 3.67
CA ALA A 22 -4.60 -2.84 3.29
C ALA A 22 -6.07 -3.18 3.48
N ASP A 23 -6.72 -3.57 2.40
CA ASP A 23 -8.13 -3.94 2.39
C ASP A 23 -8.39 -5.20 3.23
N ALA A 24 -9.64 -5.39 3.61
CA ALA A 24 -10.07 -6.50 4.45
C ALA A 24 -9.73 -7.87 3.85
N ASN A 25 -9.67 -7.97 2.53
CA ASN A 25 -9.40 -9.22 1.82
C ASN A 25 -7.92 -9.60 1.76
N ILE A 26 -7.02 -8.76 2.25
CA ILE A 26 -5.60 -9.11 2.31
C ILE A 26 -5.39 -10.04 3.50
N PRO A 27 -4.74 -11.21 3.31
CA PRO A 27 -4.49 -12.12 4.42
C PRO A 27 -3.63 -11.50 5.52
N ALA A 28 -3.94 -11.80 6.78
CA ALA A 28 -3.20 -11.26 7.92
C ALA A 28 -1.70 -11.58 7.87
N GLY A 29 -1.34 -12.77 7.38
CA GLY A 29 0.07 -13.14 7.21
C GLY A 29 0.79 -12.26 6.20
N ILE A 30 0.09 -11.82 5.17
CA ILE A 30 0.64 -10.89 4.17
C ILE A 30 0.80 -9.50 4.76
N VAL A 31 -0.15 -9.05 5.59
CA VAL A 31 0.00 -7.78 6.31
C VAL A 31 1.23 -7.81 7.21
N ALA A 32 1.44 -8.92 7.93
CA ALA A 32 2.64 -9.10 8.76
C ALA A 32 3.92 -9.03 7.91
N PHE A 33 3.91 -9.66 6.74
CA PHE A 33 5.03 -9.60 5.80
C PHE A 33 5.31 -8.16 5.35
N MET A 34 4.28 -7.41 4.98
CA MET A 34 4.41 -6.00 4.59
C MET A 34 5.06 -5.19 5.71
N ARG A 35 4.62 -5.40 6.94
CA ARG A 35 5.11 -4.62 8.10
C ARG A 35 6.52 -4.99 8.50
N HIS A 36 6.82 -6.29 8.59
CA HIS A 36 8.05 -6.76 9.20
C HIS A 36 9.18 -7.01 8.21
N ARG A 37 8.85 -7.36 6.97
CA ARG A 37 9.86 -7.65 5.95
C ARG A 37 10.03 -6.49 4.97
N LEU A 38 8.96 -5.83 4.58
CA LEU A 38 9.01 -4.70 3.66
C LEU A 38 9.09 -3.36 4.37
N HIS A 39 8.84 -3.34 5.68
CA HIS A 39 8.86 -2.14 6.52
C HIS A 39 7.85 -1.08 6.05
N TRP A 40 6.71 -1.54 5.57
CA TRP A 40 5.61 -0.66 5.20
C TRP A 40 4.82 -0.23 6.44
N ASP A 41 4.37 1.00 6.43
CA ASP A 41 3.43 1.51 7.44
C ASP A 41 2.02 1.15 6.96
N VAL A 42 1.46 0.08 7.50
CA VAL A 42 0.19 -0.49 7.02
C VAL A 42 -0.94 -0.21 7.99
N LEU A 43 -1.99 0.46 7.50
CA LEU A 43 -3.29 0.46 8.13
C LEU A 43 -4.06 -0.74 7.57
N PHE A 44 -4.44 -1.67 8.44
CA PHE A 44 -5.17 -2.86 8.01
C PHE A 44 -6.63 -2.77 8.47
N VAL A 45 -7.54 -2.83 7.51
CA VAL A 45 -8.98 -2.65 7.74
C VAL A 45 -9.51 -3.58 8.84
N MET A 46 -9.06 -4.83 8.85
CA MET A 46 -9.54 -5.83 9.81
C MET A 46 -9.18 -5.53 11.27
N GLU A 47 -8.25 -4.62 11.50
CA GLU A 47 -7.86 -4.20 12.85
C GLU A 47 -8.71 -3.04 13.39
N HIS A 48 -9.66 -2.54 12.58
CA HIS A 48 -10.49 -1.39 12.93
C HIS A 48 -11.97 -1.74 12.79
N ASP A 49 -12.67 -1.82 13.90
CA ASP A 49 -14.08 -2.24 13.93
C ASP A 49 -14.98 -1.35 13.06
N ASP A 50 -14.71 -0.06 13.04
CA ASP A 50 -15.46 0.90 12.26
C ASP A 50 -15.23 0.76 10.76
N LEU A 51 -14.12 0.14 10.34
CA LEU A 51 -13.79 -0.02 8.93
C LEU A 51 -14.18 -1.37 8.36
N ARG A 52 -14.33 -2.40 9.20
CA ARG A 52 -14.60 -3.76 8.73
C ARG A 52 -15.83 -3.87 7.84
N ARG A 53 -16.84 -3.06 8.10
CA ARG A 53 -18.13 -3.10 7.37
C ARG A 53 -18.34 -1.91 6.48
N ALA A 54 -17.34 -1.07 6.32
CA ALA A 54 -17.45 0.10 5.47
C ALA A 54 -17.50 -0.32 3.99
N PRO A 55 -18.23 0.40 3.15
CA PRO A 55 -18.25 0.11 1.72
C PRO A 55 -16.95 0.50 1.04
N ASP A 56 -16.69 -0.09 -0.11
CA ASP A 56 -15.44 0.12 -0.86
C ASP A 56 -15.17 1.60 -1.16
N VAL A 57 -16.20 2.36 -1.46
CA VAL A 57 -16.05 3.80 -1.72
C VAL A 57 -15.49 4.52 -0.52
N HIS A 58 -15.89 4.12 0.69
CA HIS A 58 -15.36 4.70 1.92
C HIS A 58 -13.85 4.40 2.06
N HIS A 59 -13.44 3.16 1.80
CA HIS A 59 -12.03 2.77 1.86
C HIS A 59 -11.19 3.56 0.85
N PHE A 60 -11.72 3.70 -0.36
CA PHE A 60 -11.03 4.44 -1.42
C PHE A 60 -10.79 5.90 -1.02
N ARG A 61 -11.81 6.55 -0.47
CA ARG A 61 -11.71 7.94 -0.03
C ARG A 61 -10.82 8.12 1.20
N LEU A 62 -10.95 7.20 2.16
CA LEU A 62 -10.16 7.26 3.38
C LEU A 62 -8.68 7.05 3.10
N ALA A 63 -8.34 6.14 2.21
CA ALA A 63 -6.96 5.93 1.79
C ALA A 63 -6.36 7.23 1.26
N ARG A 64 -7.11 7.97 0.45
CA ARG A 64 -6.64 9.27 -0.04
C ARG A 64 -6.49 10.30 1.07
N GLN A 65 -7.48 10.40 1.96
CA GLN A 65 -7.40 11.33 3.10
C GLN A 65 -6.19 11.07 3.98
N LEU A 66 -5.82 9.80 4.12
CA LEU A 66 -4.69 9.38 4.95
C LEU A 66 -3.37 9.33 4.18
N HIS A 67 -3.38 9.67 2.89
CA HIS A 67 -2.20 9.61 2.02
C HIS A 67 -1.58 8.21 2.01
N ARG A 68 -2.43 7.19 1.84
CA ARG A 68 -2.01 5.79 1.82
C ARG A 68 -2.38 5.14 0.50
N THR A 69 -1.44 4.40 -0.09
CA THR A 69 -1.73 3.58 -1.27
C THR A 69 -2.63 2.42 -0.86
N LEU A 70 -3.74 2.25 -1.57
CA LEU A 70 -4.68 1.16 -1.30
C LEU A 70 -4.18 -0.13 -1.93
N VAL A 71 -4.03 -1.18 -1.13
CA VAL A 71 -3.66 -2.52 -1.61
C VAL A 71 -4.84 -3.45 -1.37
N THR A 72 -5.28 -4.12 -2.41
CA THR A 72 -6.46 -4.98 -2.39
C THR A 72 -6.31 -6.14 -3.37
N ILE A 73 -7.09 -7.20 -3.19
CA ILE A 73 -7.23 -8.24 -4.21
C ILE A 73 -8.53 -8.09 -5.01
N ASP A 74 -9.33 -7.07 -4.70
CA ASP A 74 -10.62 -6.85 -5.34
C ASP A 74 -10.45 -6.01 -6.61
N ARG A 75 -10.77 -6.62 -7.74
CA ARG A 75 -10.67 -5.96 -9.05
C ARG A 75 -11.74 -4.91 -9.28
N ASP A 76 -12.77 -4.83 -8.43
CA ASP A 76 -13.80 -3.80 -8.56
C ASP A 76 -13.21 -2.40 -8.45
N TYR A 77 -12.10 -2.23 -7.73
CA TYR A 77 -11.43 -0.94 -7.63
C TYR A 77 -10.83 -0.45 -8.96
N LEU A 78 -10.79 -1.30 -9.98
CA LEU A 78 -10.35 -0.90 -11.31
C LEU A 78 -11.46 -0.18 -12.10
N ASP A 79 -12.68 -0.16 -11.60
CA ASP A 79 -13.80 0.56 -12.22
C ASP A 79 -13.64 2.06 -11.97
N ASP A 80 -13.24 2.78 -13.01
CA ASP A 80 -12.97 4.22 -12.93
C ASP A 80 -14.21 5.07 -12.71
N ARG A 81 -15.39 4.54 -12.93
CA ARG A 81 -16.65 5.25 -12.67
C ARG A 81 -16.94 5.31 -11.17
N ARG A 82 -16.77 4.18 -10.49
CA ARG A 82 -16.97 4.11 -9.03
C ARG A 82 -15.77 4.66 -8.27
N PHE A 83 -14.58 4.49 -8.82
CA PHE A 83 -13.32 4.84 -8.17
C PHE A 83 -12.48 5.69 -9.13
N PRO A 84 -12.82 6.99 -9.25
CA PRO A 84 -12.14 7.86 -10.22
C PRO A 84 -10.63 7.99 -9.94
N PRO A 85 -9.77 7.80 -10.94
CA PRO A 85 -8.33 7.96 -10.75
C PRO A 85 -7.93 9.33 -10.19
N ALA A 86 -8.65 10.39 -10.55
CA ALA A 86 -8.37 11.74 -10.04
C ALA A 86 -8.51 11.85 -8.52
N GLU A 87 -9.28 10.96 -7.91
CA GLU A 87 -9.51 10.92 -6.46
C GLU A 87 -8.71 9.82 -5.77
N SER A 88 -7.81 9.16 -6.47
CA SER A 88 -7.06 8.00 -5.97
C SER A 88 -5.73 8.41 -5.36
N ALA A 89 -5.43 7.87 -4.19
CA ALA A 89 -4.08 7.93 -3.62
C ALA A 89 -3.15 6.90 -4.26
N GLY A 90 -3.68 6.12 -5.20
CA GLY A 90 -3.00 4.98 -5.79
C GLY A 90 -3.67 3.69 -5.34
N VAL A 91 -3.91 2.79 -6.28
CA VAL A 91 -4.49 1.48 -6.02
C VAL A 91 -3.58 0.41 -6.60
N ILE A 92 -3.28 -0.59 -5.78
CA ILE A 92 -2.57 -1.78 -6.24
C ILE A 92 -3.52 -2.96 -6.05
N VAL A 93 -3.96 -3.52 -7.15
CA VAL A 93 -4.72 -4.77 -7.14
C VAL A 93 -3.72 -5.89 -7.31
N VAL A 94 -3.55 -6.70 -6.26
CA VAL A 94 -2.60 -7.82 -6.26
C VAL A 94 -3.33 -9.14 -6.35
N TRP A 95 -2.69 -10.11 -6.97
CA TRP A 95 -3.21 -11.46 -7.02
C TRP A 95 -2.06 -12.47 -7.12
N ALA A 96 -2.22 -13.59 -6.43
CA ALA A 96 -1.33 -14.73 -6.57
C ALA A 96 -2.05 -16.00 -6.13
N PRO A 97 -1.64 -17.18 -6.63
CA PRO A 97 -2.30 -18.43 -6.28
C PRO A 97 -2.06 -18.86 -4.82
N ASN A 98 -1.06 -18.31 -4.14
CA ASN A 98 -0.78 -18.60 -2.74
C ASN A 98 -0.04 -17.43 -2.09
N GLU A 99 0.07 -17.46 -0.76
CA GLU A 99 0.68 -16.37 -0.01
C GLU A 99 2.16 -16.19 -0.30
N ARG A 100 2.87 -17.26 -0.57
CA ARG A 100 4.30 -17.18 -0.90
C ARG A 100 4.54 -16.38 -2.17
N LEU A 101 3.76 -16.64 -3.21
CA LEU A 101 3.86 -15.90 -4.46
C LEU A 101 3.32 -14.49 -4.31
N LEU A 102 2.31 -14.28 -3.47
CA LEU A 102 1.81 -12.95 -3.18
C LEU A 102 2.89 -12.11 -2.48
N ALA A 103 3.60 -12.70 -1.52
CA ALA A 103 4.71 -12.02 -0.86
C ALA A 103 5.81 -11.63 -1.86
N ARG A 104 6.15 -12.52 -2.79
CA ARG A 104 7.13 -12.21 -3.84
C ARG A 104 6.68 -11.09 -4.76
N THR A 105 5.40 -11.09 -5.12
CA THR A 105 4.82 -10.02 -5.93
C THR A 105 4.94 -8.68 -5.21
N LEU A 106 4.64 -8.66 -3.92
CA LEU A 106 4.75 -7.45 -3.11
C LEU A 106 6.20 -6.99 -2.94
N GLN A 107 7.17 -7.91 -2.89
CA GLN A 107 8.57 -7.53 -2.89
C GLN A 107 8.96 -6.79 -4.17
N ARG A 108 8.43 -7.23 -5.32
CA ARG A 108 8.67 -6.53 -6.59
C ARG A 108 8.01 -5.16 -6.60
N VAL A 109 6.81 -5.06 -6.04
CA VAL A 109 6.12 -3.78 -5.90
C VAL A 109 6.97 -2.83 -5.07
N ASP A 110 7.49 -3.30 -3.94
CA ASP A 110 8.35 -2.50 -3.07
C ASP A 110 9.57 -1.99 -3.82
N ALA A 111 10.27 -2.86 -4.51
CA ALA A 111 11.48 -2.50 -5.24
C ALA A 111 11.20 -1.52 -6.38
N ALA A 112 10.10 -1.69 -7.09
CA ALA A 112 9.79 -0.89 -8.27
C ALA A 112 9.17 0.47 -7.95
N LEU A 113 8.35 0.54 -6.90
CA LEU A 113 7.58 1.73 -6.59
C LEU A 113 8.10 2.52 -5.40
N PHE A 114 8.44 1.81 -4.33
CA PHE A 114 8.74 2.44 -3.05
C PHE A 114 10.22 2.62 -2.79
N GLN A 115 11.07 1.86 -3.50
CA GLN A 115 12.51 1.94 -3.35
C GLN A 115 13.19 2.01 -4.72
N PRO A 116 12.79 2.95 -5.58
CA PRO A 116 13.44 3.06 -6.88
C PRO A 116 14.91 3.45 -6.73
N SER A 117 15.75 2.89 -7.60
CA SER A 117 17.18 3.16 -7.61
C SER A 117 17.47 4.66 -7.67
N GLY A 118 18.40 5.13 -6.84
CA GLY A 118 18.83 6.51 -6.85
C GLY A 118 17.98 7.47 -6.02
N THR A 119 16.92 6.98 -5.40
CA THR A 119 16.13 7.81 -4.48
C THR A 119 16.63 7.64 -3.06
N VAL A 120 16.74 8.77 -2.35
CA VAL A 120 17.17 8.80 -0.96
C VAL A 120 15.98 8.60 -0.03
N SER A 121 14.80 9.00 -0.47
CA SER A 121 13.56 8.93 0.33
C SER A 121 12.47 8.23 -0.47
N PRO A 122 11.59 7.47 0.18
CA PRO A 122 10.46 6.88 -0.51
C PRO A 122 9.52 7.99 -1.00
N VAL A 123 8.93 7.77 -2.18
CA VAL A 123 7.89 8.66 -2.71
C VAL A 123 6.62 8.41 -1.91
N PRO A 124 5.99 9.43 -1.30
CA PRO A 124 4.83 9.22 -0.42
C PRO A 124 3.66 8.50 -1.07
N MET A 125 3.31 8.88 -2.29
CA MET A 125 2.23 8.23 -3.05
C MET A 125 2.67 8.06 -4.50
N PRO A 126 3.50 7.03 -4.78
CA PRO A 126 4.07 6.86 -6.13
C PRO A 126 3.03 6.57 -7.20
N LEU A 127 1.88 6.06 -6.82
CA LEU A 127 0.78 5.77 -7.73
C LEU A 127 -0.39 6.74 -7.58
N GLU A 128 -0.17 7.90 -7.00
CA GLU A 128 -1.25 8.89 -6.90
C GLU A 128 -1.91 9.09 -8.26
N HIS A 129 -3.24 9.01 -8.30
CA HIS A 129 -4.06 9.12 -9.51
C HIS A 129 -3.87 7.96 -10.50
N ARG A 130 -3.29 6.86 -10.07
CA ARG A 130 -3.05 5.69 -10.92
C ARG A 130 -3.47 4.40 -10.24
N LYS A 131 -3.63 3.36 -11.05
CA LYS A 131 -3.97 2.01 -10.58
C LYS A 131 -3.02 1.02 -11.23
N LEU A 132 -2.56 0.05 -10.45
CA LEU A 132 -1.65 -0.98 -10.88
C LEU A 132 -2.25 -2.35 -10.60
N VAL A 133 -2.13 -3.27 -11.55
CA VAL A 133 -2.41 -4.68 -11.33
C VAL A 133 -1.09 -5.41 -11.26
N ALA A 134 -0.83 -6.10 -10.15
CA ALA A 134 0.40 -6.84 -9.95
C ALA A 134 0.09 -8.29 -9.62
N ASP A 135 0.57 -9.19 -10.45
CA ASP A 135 0.48 -10.64 -10.28
C ASP A 135 1.89 -11.24 -10.37
N PRO A 136 2.06 -12.57 -10.22
CA PRO A 136 3.40 -13.17 -10.29
C PRO A 136 4.14 -12.93 -11.61
N GLY A 137 3.40 -12.63 -12.68
CA GLY A 137 4.01 -12.30 -13.98
C GLY A 137 4.32 -10.83 -14.20
N TRP A 138 4.00 -9.97 -13.23
CA TRP A 138 4.26 -8.54 -13.37
C TRP A 138 5.76 -8.25 -13.44
N THR A 139 6.14 -7.43 -14.41
CA THR A 139 7.55 -7.17 -14.73
C THR A 139 8.13 -5.93 -14.05
N GLY A 140 7.33 -5.24 -13.24
CA GLY A 140 7.76 -3.99 -12.61
C GLY A 140 7.40 -2.74 -13.39
N ASP A 141 6.66 -2.89 -14.49
CA ASP A 141 6.24 -1.76 -15.31
C ASP A 141 5.04 -1.06 -14.66
N VAL A 142 5.19 0.24 -14.40
CA VAL A 142 4.15 1.06 -13.79
C VAL A 142 3.57 2.10 -14.75
N ASN A 143 4.01 2.11 -15.99
CA ASN A 143 3.63 3.10 -16.99
C ASN A 143 2.40 2.67 -17.78
N ARG A 144 1.25 2.63 -17.11
CA ARG A 144 0.00 2.37 -17.80
C ARG A 144 -1.07 3.36 -17.43
#